data_05a523861f76e0230f9239adc0f8b3e8
#
_entry.id   05a523861f76e0230f9239adc0f8b3e8
#
_cell.length_a   1.000
_cell.length_b   1.000
_cell.length_c   1.000
_cell.angle_alpha   90.00
_cell.angle_beta   90.00
_cell.angle_gamma   90.00
#
_symmetry.space_group_name_H-M   'P 1'
#
loop_
_entity.id
_entity.type
_entity.pdbx_description
1 polymer ?
#
loop_
_entity_poly.entity_id
_entity_poly.type
_entity_poly.pdbx_seq_one_letter_code
_entity_poly.pdbx_strand_id
1 'polypeptide(L)'
;MVDQVENHKKEFGEAPILSFDVPQPTVLMGQFSDLIESNCLLCLTDQGLSLSFSPREDNIIRVVNTVRQDKKKFSYPNIKYRREDRWANAVKAILSELAKMNIKIKGYNILVSGRGAGADSWSLTASLYFGILHGVSILEGLDLSKEKILEMSHNANSFAPSYQAKKRDVWILLNAKPGKVYYWSERKGTGEEIPYHGFEKQSYIVSSSLPFSVLTPEEDEFRIEAKDVVSEMESKSITLSDIRKLSEKEARSMVSRYPDRERRCLTHLVVENECCQKAKDYIEKEDLASFGKSLFSLQRSIVGNAELTSPELDWIWRRGQECDGVLGMCLIGIGIAGSFLVVVDGRAFNLYARKEEEYERIFGFRSVLRPFVPLGSPFEERQ
;
A
#
# COMPACT_ATOMS: atom_id res chain seq x y z
N MET A 1 18.33 7.44 -7.68
CA MET A 1 18.42 7.57 -9.16
C MET A 1 19.76 7.10 -9.73
N VAL A 2 20.91 7.46 -9.15
CA VAL A 2 22.23 7.01 -9.67
C VAL A 2 22.29 5.49 -9.78
N ASP A 3 21.92 4.78 -8.72
CA ASP A 3 21.93 3.30 -8.71
C ASP A 3 20.98 2.68 -9.75
N GLN A 4 19.83 3.32 -10.04
CA GLN A 4 18.87 2.79 -11.03
C GLN A 4 19.44 2.86 -12.45
N VAL A 5 20.12 3.94 -12.81
CA VAL A 5 20.76 4.13 -14.13
C VAL A 5 21.89 3.13 -14.31
N GLU A 6 22.75 2.97 -13.31
CA GLU A 6 23.86 2.02 -13.35
C GLU A 6 23.36 0.56 -13.41
N ASN A 7 22.36 0.21 -12.63
CA ASN A 7 21.75 -1.12 -12.65
C ASN A 7 21.11 -1.43 -14.02
N HIS A 8 20.43 -0.44 -14.62
CA HIS A 8 19.88 -0.59 -15.98
C HIS A 8 20.98 -0.85 -17.00
N LYS A 9 22.04 -0.03 -16.96
CA LYS A 9 23.20 -0.20 -17.86
C LYS A 9 23.88 -1.55 -17.69
N LYS A 10 24.05 -2.00 -16.44
CA LYS A 10 24.61 -3.31 -16.14
C LYS A 10 23.76 -4.46 -16.68
N GLU A 11 22.41 -4.34 -16.60
CA GLU A 11 21.49 -5.38 -17.02
C GLU A 11 21.29 -5.46 -18.52
N PHE A 12 21.20 -4.31 -19.20
CA PHE A 12 20.83 -4.25 -20.62
C PHE A 12 21.95 -3.81 -21.56
N GLY A 13 23.10 -3.37 -21.01
CA GLY A 13 24.26 -2.91 -21.81
C GLY A 13 24.17 -1.47 -22.30
N GLU A 14 23.09 -0.76 -21.98
CA GLU A 14 22.82 0.61 -22.43
C GLU A 14 22.21 1.46 -21.31
N ALA A 15 22.39 2.78 -21.38
CA ALA A 15 21.77 3.68 -20.42
C ALA A 15 20.26 3.84 -20.70
N PRO A 16 19.42 3.98 -19.67
CA PRO A 16 18.01 4.28 -19.87
C PRO A 16 17.83 5.69 -20.43
N ILE A 17 16.82 5.87 -21.30
CA ILE A 17 16.42 7.19 -21.81
C ILE A 17 15.38 7.87 -20.90
N LEU A 18 14.76 7.10 -20.01
CA LEU A 18 13.81 7.58 -19.02
C LEU A 18 14.01 6.82 -17.72
N SER A 19 14.03 7.53 -16.60
CA SER A 19 14.07 6.94 -15.25
C SER A 19 13.34 7.84 -14.27
N PHE A 20 12.47 7.26 -13.46
CA PHE A 20 11.69 7.98 -12.44
C PHE A 20 11.26 7.05 -11.31
N ASP A 21 10.87 7.69 -10.21
CA ASP A 21 10.35 7.03 -9.02
C ASP A 21 8.83 7.11 -8.99
N VAL A 22 8.20 6.03 -8.57
CA VAL A 22 6.77 5.96 -8.31
C VAL A 22 6.57 5.70 -6.82
N PRO A 23 5.94 6.63 -6.09
CA PRO A 23 5.65 6.46 -4.67
C PRO A 23 4.68 5.32 -4.43
N GLN A 24 4.57 4.88 -3.19
CA GLN A 24 3.67 3.82 -2.78
C GLN A 24 2.39 4.37 -2.17
N PRO A 25 1.21 3.96 -2.67
CA PRO A 25 -0.04 4.10 -1.95
C PRO A 25 0.02 3.39 -0.61
N THR A 26 -0.23 4.11 0.46
CA THR A 26 -0.13 3.57 1.82
C THR A 26 -1.41 3.87 2.60
N VAL A 27 -2.08 2.83 3.06
CA VAL A 27 -3.23 2.96 3.96
C VAL A 27 -2.72 3.09 5.39
N LEU A 28 -3.01 4.21 6.02
CA LEU A 28 -2.65 4.47 7.42
C LEU A 28 -3.64 3.83 8.40
N MET A 29 -4.93 3.82 8.05
CA MET A 29 -6.02 3.18 8.79
C MET A 29 -7.12 2.79 7.80
N GLY A 30 -7.84 1.69 8.05
CA GLY A 30 -8.91 1.23 7.18
C GLY A 30 -8.41 0.28 6.08
N GLN A 31 -7.48 -0.61 6.41
CA GLN A 31 -6.90 -1.57 5.45
C GLN A 31 -7.97 -2.48 4.82
N PHE A 32 -8.96 -2.86 5.61
CA PHE A 32 -10.06 -3.75 5.21
C PHE A 32 -11.37 -3.01 4.92
N SER A 33 -11.30 -1.69 4.69
CA SER A 33 -12.48 -0.84 4.41
C SER A 33 -13.32 -1.32 3.23
N ASP A 34 -12.69 -1.97 2.24
CA ASP A 34 -13.35 -2.55 1.07
C ASP A 34 -14.31 -3.70 1.42
N LEU A 35 -14.13 -4.40 2.55
CA LEU A 35 -14.97 -5.52 2.95
C LEU A 35 -16.35 -5.09 3.47
N ILE A 36 -16.45 -3.89 4.02
CA ILE A 36 -17.72 -3.34 4.54
C ILE A 36 -18.07 -1.99 3.90
N GLU A 37 -17.47 -1.65 2.77
CA GLU A 37 -17.65 -0.37 2.05
C GLU A 37 -17.51 0.86 2.97
N SER A 38 -16.55 0.83 3.89
CA SER A 38 -16.26 1.92 4.82
C SER A 38 -15.27 2.93 4.26
N ASN A 39 -14.57 3.62 5.13
CA ASN A 39 -13.59 4.61 4.75
C ASN A 39 -12.19 4.20 5.20
N CYS A 40 -11.16 4.73 4.54
CA CYS A 40 -9.78 4.60 4.97
C CYS A 40 -9.03 5.91 4.89
N LEU A 41 -7.99 6.06 5.71
CA LEU A 41 -6.99 7.11 5.59
C LEU A 41 -5.83 6.59 4.75
N LEU A 42 -5.49 7.29 3.67
CA LEU A 42 -4.38 6.91 2.79
C LEU A 42 -3.56 8.11 2.35
N CYS A 43 -2.32 7.84 1.95
CA CYS A 43 -1.38 8.82 1.40
C CYS A 43 -0.41 8.13 0.45
N LEU A 44 0.50 8.92 -0.13
CA LEU A 44 1.69 8.40 -0.80
C LEU A 44 2.91 8.49 0.11
N THR A 45 3.73 7.45 0.11
CA THR A 45 4.99 7.40 0.85
C THR A 45 6.19 7.26 -0.08
N ASP A 46 7.37 7.57 0.42
CA ASP A 46 8.65 7.49 -0.29
C ASP A 46 9.14 6.06 -0.57
N GLN A 47 8.48 5.06 0.02
CA GLN A 47 8.58 3.67 -0.42
C GLN A 47 7.91 3.55 -1.78
N GLY A 48 8.27 2.55 -2.57
CA GLY A 48 7.65 2.37 -3.87
C GLY A 48 8.59 1.71 -4.87
N LEU A 49 8.49 2.13 -6.11
CA LEU A 49 9.24 1.57 -7.22
C LEU A 49 10.08 2.65 -7.90
N SER A 50 11.25 2.26 -8.38
CA SER A 50 12.00 3.01 -9.40
C SER A 50 11.89 2.25 -10.72
N LEU A 51 11.50 2.94 -11.78
CA LEU A 51 11.43 2.38 -13.12
C LEU A 51 12.42 3.09 -14.06
N SER A 52 13.02 2.31 -14.95
CA SER A 52 13.84 2.88 -16.02
C SER A 52 13.62 2.12 -17.33
N PHE A 53 13.70 2.85 -18.44
CA PHE A 53 13.33 2.40 -19.78
C PHE A 53 14.44 2.69 -20.78
N SER A 54 14.74 1.72 -21.67
CA SER A 54 15.46 1.95 -22.90
C SER A 54 14.71 1.35 -24.09
N PRO A 55 14.77 1.97 -25.29
CA PRO A 55 14.03 1.51 -26.46
C PRO A 55 14.71 0.28 -27.08
N ARG A 56 13.93 -0.49 -27.82
CA ARG A 56 14.40 -1.62 -28.63
C ARG A 56 13.95 -1.45 -30.06
N GLU A 57 14.71 -2.00 -30.99
CA GLU A 57 14.38 -2.00 -32.43
C GLU A 57 13.32 -3.06 -32.81
N ASP A 58 13.05 -4.00 -31.90
CA ASP A 58 12.02 -5.02 -32.06
C ASP A 58 10.74 -4.66 -31.26
N ASN A 59 9.75 -5.53 -31.29
CA ASN A 59 8.50 -5.38 -30.53
C ASN A 59 8.50 -6.19 -29.21
N ILE A 60 9.67 -6.48 -28.67
CA ILE A 60 9.84 -7.27 -27.45
C ILE A 60 9.87 -6.35 -26.22
N ILE A 61 9.09 -6.68 -25.23
CA ILE A 61 9.22 -6.10 -23.89
C ILE A 61 10.08 -7.06 -23.04
N ARG A 62 11.21 -6.56 -22.56
CA ARG A 62 12.03 -7.23 -21.55
C ARG A 62 11.85 -6.50 -20.24
N VAL A 63 11.40 -7.20 -19.22
CA VAL A 63 11.21 -6.61 -17.91
C VAL A 63 12.02 -7.38 -16.86
N VAL A 64 12.74 -6.65 -16.03
CA VAL A 64 13.56 -7.18 -14.95
C VAL A 64 13.11 -6.56 -13.63
N ASN A 65 12.87 -7.41 -12.65
CA ASN A 65 12.57 -6.97 -11.28
C ASN A 65 13.77 -7.34 -10.39
N THR A 66 14.44 -6.32 -9.88
CA THR A 66 15.66 -6.51 -9.06
C THR A 66 15.36 -7.07 -7.68
N VAL A 67 14.18 -6.76 -7.10
CA VAL A 67 13.78 -7.26 -5.78
C VAL A 67 13.54 -8.76 -5.82
N ARG A 68 12.86 -9.23 -6.87
CA ARG A 68 12.56 -10.66 -7.07
C ARG A 68 13.67 -11.41 -7.81
N GLN A 69 14.69 -10.71 -8.27
CA GLN A 69 15.77 -11.26 -9.11
C GLN A 69 15.25 -12.09 -10.29
N ASP A 70 14.16 -11.63 -10.90
CA ASP A 70 13.43 -12.34 -11.96
C ASP A 70 13.34 -11.50 -13.22
N LYS A 71 13.45 -12.20 -14.38
CA LYS A 71 13.49 -11.58 -15.72
C LYS A 71 12.46 -12.23 -16.60
N LYS A 72 11.67 -11.42 -17.29
CA LYS A 72 10.66 -11.90 -18.25
C LYS A 72 10.77 -11.17 -19.58
N LYS A 73 10.30 -11.85 -20.63
CA LYS A 73 10.19 -11.27 -21.97
C LYS A 73 8.91 -11.73 -22.66
N PHE A 74 8.28 -10.84 -23.39
CA PHE A 74 7.11 -11.12 -24.19
C PHE A 74 7.00 -10.15 -25.36
N SER A 75 6.21 -10.51 -26.37
CA SER A 75 6.00 -9.69 -27.55
C SER A 75 4.79 -8.79 -27.40
N TYR A 76 4.90 -7.54 -27.81
CA TYR A 76 3.78 -6.61 -27.96
C TYR A 76 3.40 -6.52 -29.45
N PRO A 77 2.11 -6.51 -29.83
CA PRO A 77 0.91 -6.50 -28.99
C PRO A 77 0.37 -7.91 -28.63
N ASN A 78 1.06 -8.99 -28.96
CA ASN A 78 0.59 -10.37 -28.73
C ASN A 78 0.83 -10.80 -27.26
N ILE A 79 0.13 -10.13 -26.35
CA ILE A 79 0.26 -10.33 -24.92
C ILE A 79 -0.70 -11.43 -24.46
N LYS A 80 -0.16 -12.47 -23.78
CA LYS A 80 -0.93 -13.59 -23.23
C LYS A 80 -0.60 -13.77 -21.76
N TYR A 81 -1.62 -14.05 -20.95
CA TYR A 81 -1.43 -14.49 -19.57
C TYR A 81 -0.69 -15.84 -19.57
N ARG A 82 0.31 -15.96 -18.69
CA ARG A 82 1.00 -17.20 -18.41
C ARG A 82 1.27 -17.31 -16.92
N ARG A 83 0.86 -18.41 -16.31
CA ARG A 83 1.02 -18.61 -14.86
C ARG A 83 2.48 -18.50 -14.40
N GLU A 84 3.42 -18.97 -15.21
CA GLU A 84 4.86 -18.92 -14.96
C GLU A 84 5.47 -17.51 -15.00
N ASP A 85 4.77 -16.54 -15.56
CA ASP A 85 5.23 -15.15 -15.60
C ASP A 85 4.93 -14.38 -14.32
N ARG A 86 4.14 -14.95 -13.41
CA ARG A 86 3.90 -14.41 -12.07
C ARG A 86 3.64 -12.89 -12.09
N TRP A 87 4.49 -12.11 -11.38
CA TRP A 87 4.41 -10.66 -11.27
C TRP A 87 4.43 -9.92 -12.63
N ALA A 88 5.11 -10.46 -13.64
CA ALA A 88 5.13 -9.83 -14.96
C ALA A 88 3.76 -9.87 -15.65
N ASN A 89 2.81 -10.69 -15.17
CA ASN A 89 1.43 -10.60 -15.63
C ASN A 89 0.78 -9.26 -15.28
N ALA A 90 1.24 -8.57 -14.22
CA ALA A 90 0.80 -7.20 -13.93
C ALA A 90 1.27 -6.22 -15.02
N VAL A 91 2.55 -6.32 -15.46
CA VAL A 91 3.06 -5.50 -16.58
C VAL A 91 2.29 -5.82 -17.86
N LYS A 92 2.05 -7.10 -18.14
CA LYS A 92 1.28 -7.53 -19.31
C LYS A 92 -0.16 -7.04 -19.27
N ALA A 93 -0.80 -7.08 -18.09
CA ALA A 93 -2.16 -6.63 -17.89
C ALA A 93 -2.34 -5.18 -18.35
N ILE A 94 -1.50 -4.29 -17.85
CA ILE A 94 -1.61 -2.87 -18.17
C ILE A 94 -1.21 -2.55 -19.62
N LEU A 95 -0.20 -3.22 -20.16
CA LEU A 95 0.17 -3.07 -21.57
C LEU A 95 -0.90 -3.65 -22.51
N SER A 96 -1.65 -4.67 -22.08
CA SER A 96 -2.76 -5.21 -22.89
C SER A 96 -3.89 -4.19 -23.09
N GLU A 97 -4.08 -3.26 -22.16
CA GLU A 97 -5.08 -2.20 -22.31
C GLU A 97 -4.67 -1.21 -23.42
N LEU A 98 -3.36 -0.87 -23.52
CA LEU A 98 -2.85 -0.08 -24.66
C LEU A 98 -3.02 -0.82 -25.99
N ALA A 99 -2.77 -2.13 -26.01
CA ALA A 99 -2.96 -2.95 -27.20
C ALA A 99 -4.43 -3.00 -27.66
N LYS A 100 -5.39 -3.07 -26.73
CA LYS A 100 -6.85 -2.99 -27.04
C LYS A 100 -7.25 -1.66 -27.65
N MET A 101 -6.54 -0.59 -27.35
CA MET A 101 -6.73 0.73 -27.99
C MET A 101 -6.03 0.86 -29.35
N ASN A 102 -5.44 -0.22 -29.88
CA ASN A 102 -4.64 -0.23 -31.11
C ASN A 102 -3.42 0.72 -31.04
N ILE A 103 -2.96 1.07 -29.88
CA ILE A 103 -1.74 1.87 -29.69
C ILE A 103 -0.54 0.99 -30.03
N LYS A 104 0.24 1.42 -31.02
CA LYS A 104 1.48 0.75 -31.40
C LYS A 104 2.60 1.33 -30.55
N ILE A 105 3.24 0.49 -29.76
CA ILE A 105 4.45 0.87 -29.03
C ILE A 105 5.65 0.07 -29.54
N LYS A 106 6.82 0.65 -29.40
CA LYS A 106 8.08 -0.06 -29.63
C LYS A 106 8.34 -1.08 -28.53
N GLY A 107 9.33 -1.93 -28.73
CA GLY A 107 9.86 -2.76 -27.65
C GLY A 107 10.63 -1.90 -26.64
N TYR A 108 10.67 -2.36 -25.39
CA TYR A 108 11.39 -1.70 -24.30
C TYR A 108 12.13 -2.70 -23.43
N ASN A 109 13.30 -2.30 -22.98
CA ASN A 109 13.93 -2.86 -21.80
C ASN A 109 13.45 -2.04 -20.59
N ILE A 110 12.88 -2.70 -19.60
CA ILE A 110 12.30 -2.06 -18.41
C ILE A 110 12.94 -2.67 -17.17
N LEU A 111 13.59 -1.85 -16.36
CA LEU A 111 14.09 -2.25 -15.05
C LEU A 111 13.15 -1.73 -13.97
N VAL A 112 12.68 -2.62 -13.12
CA VAL A 112 11.85 -2.30 -11.96
C VAL A 112 12.65 -2.63 -10.70
N SER A 113 12.89 -1.64 -9.88
CA SER A 113 13.58 -1.77 -8.59
C SER A 113 12.66 -1.32 -7.46
N GLY A 114 12.77 -1.97 -6.30
CA GLY A 114 12.05 -1.53 -5.09
C GLY A 114 12.79 -0.42 -4.38
N ARG A 115 12.04 0.47 -3.74
CA ARG A 115 12.53 1.51 -2.85
C ARG A 115 12.06 1.21 -1.43
N GLY A 116 13.01 1.01 -0.54
CA GLY A 116 12.70 0.70 0.85
C GLY A 116 12.27 -0.75 1.09
N ALA A 117 11.97 -1.06 2.34
CA ALA A 117 11.42 -2.35 2.73
C ALA A 117 9.97 -2.46 2.21
N GLY A 118 9.61 -3.59 1.65
CA GLY A 118 8.22 -3.83 1.24
C GLY A 118 7.92 -3.69 -0.25
N ALA A 119 8.93 -3.73 -1.09
CA ALA A 119 8.78 -3.66 -2.55
C ALA A 119 7.96 -4.81 -3.19
N ASP A 120 7.16 -5.54 -2.43
CA ASP A 120 6.38 -6.70 -2.87
C ASP A 120 4.87 -6.63 -2.56
N SER A 121 4.37 -5.51 -2.03
CA SER A 121 2.97 -5.39 -1.58
C SER A 121 1.93 -5.28 -2.71
N TRP A 122 0.66 -5.52 -2.40
CA TRP A 122 -0.46 -5.33 -3.31
C TRP A 122 -0.59 -3.89 -3.82
N SER A 123 -0.29 -2.91 -2.97
CA SER A 123 -0.29 -1.49 -3.36
C SER A 123 0.77 -1.17 -4.41
N LEU A 124 1.83 -1.99 -4.49
CA LEU A 124 2.82 -1.89 -5.56
C LEU A 124 2.30 -2.31 -6.93
N THR A 125 1.23 -3.11 -7.01
CA THR A 125 0.58 -3.36 -8.30
C THR A 125 0.03 -2.06 -8.89
N ALA A 126 -0.57 -1.20 -8.08
CA ALA A 126 -1.01 0.12 -8.53
C ALA A 126 0.16 1.00 -8.98
N SER A 127 1.25 1.04 -8.19
CA SER A 127 2.47 1.76 -8.56
C SER A 127 3.12 1.21 -9.85
N LEU A 128 3.08 -0.11 -10.03
CA LEU A 128 3.59 -0.74 -11.26
C LEU A 128 2.70 -0.42 -12.47
N TYR A 129 1.38 -0.51 -12.33
CA TYR A 129 0.43 -0.12 -13.40
C TYR A 129 0.64 1.33 -13.81
N PHE A 130 0.63 2.22 -12.81
CA PHE A 130 0.88 3.64 -13.05
C PHE A 130 2.24 3.88 -13.70
N GLY A 131 3.32 3.30 -13.15
CA GLY A 131 4.68 3.52 -13.64
C GLY A 131 4.89 3.04 -15.08
N ILE A 132 4.32 1.88 -15.45
CA ILE A 132 4.39 1.37 -16.83
C ILE A 132 3.58 2.28 -17.79
N LEU A 133 2.34 2.64 -17.44
CA LEU A 133 1.53 3.55 -18.27
C LEU A 133 2.21 4.91 -18.42
N HIS A 134 2.67 5.48 -17.31
CA HIS A 134 3.34 6.78 -17.29
C HIS A 134 4.61 6.78 -18.14
N GLY A 135 5.48 5.77 -17.96
CA GLY A 135 6.70 5.64 -18.74
C GLY A 135 6.45 5.48 -20.24
N VAL A 136 5.52 4.59 -20.62
CA VAL A 136 5.15 4.40 -22.04
C VAL A 136 4.47 5.65 -22.60
N SER A 137 3.61 6.31 -21.85
CA SER A 137 2.96 7.56 -22.29
C SER A 137 3.99 8.68 -22.57
N ILE A 138 5.04 8.77 -21.74
CA ILE A 138 6.14 9.71 -22.00
C ILE A 138 6.86 9.39 -23.31
N LEU A 139 7.22 8.13 -23.49
CA LEU A 139 8.07 7.69 -24.59
C LEU A 139 7.35 7.67 -25.94
N GLU A 140 6.04 7.39 -25.93
CA GLU A 140 5.21 7.34 -27.13
C GLU A 140 4.38 8.63 -27.35
N GLY A 141 4.52 9.64 -26.47
CA GLY A 141 3.77 10.91 -26.58
C GLY A 141 2.26 10.75 -26.39
N LEU A 142 1.82 9.79 -25.56
CA LEU A 142 0.41 9.56 -25.31
C LEU A 142 -0.13 10.55 -24.27
N ASP A 143 -1.27 11.15 -24.55
CA ASP A 143 -2.02 11.98 -23.61
C ASP A 143 -3.17 11.16 -23.01
N LEU A 144 -2.94 10.58 -21.84
CA LEU A 144 -3.93 9.79 -21.11
C LEU A 144 -4.48 10.60 -19.94
N SER A 145 -5.80 10.81 -19.92
CA SER A 145 -6.46 11.47 -18.79
C SER A 145 -6.41 10.59 -17.52
N LYS A 146 -6.58 11.22 -16.34
CA LYS A 146 -6.65 10.51 -15.06
C LYS A 146 -7.75 9.45 -15.06
N GLU A 147 -8.92 9.78 -15.62
CA GLU A 147 -10.05 8.87 -15.75
C GLU A 147 -9.69 7.67 -16.61
N LYS A 148 -8.97 7.90 -17.71
CA LYS A 148 -8.55 6.81 -18.60
C LYS A 148 -7.55 5.87 -17.93
N ILE A 149 -6.60 6.41 -17.16
CA ILE A 149 -5.64 5.60 -16.38
C ILE A 149 -6.38 4.77 -15.32
N LEU A 150 -7.37 5.35 -14.62
CA LEU A 150 -8.22 4.61 -13.67
C LEU A 150 -9.00 3.48 -14.35
N GLU A 151 -9.65 3.76 -15.49
CA GLU A 151 -10.38 2.77 -16.27
C GLU A 151 -9.46 1.61 -16.71
N MET A 152 -8.32 1.93 -17.33
CA MET A 152 -7.36 0.93 -17.79
C MET A 152 -6.82 0.07 -16.65
N SER A 153 -6.50 0.68 -15.50
CA SER A 153 -6.03 -0.05 -14.33
C SER A 153 -7.09 -0.99 -13.77
N HIS A 154 -8.36 -0.58 -13.78
CA HIS A 154 -9.48 -1.44 -13.38
C HIS A 154 -9.65 -2.64 -14.34
N ASN A 155 -9.63 -2.38 -15.63
CA ASN A 155 -9.78 -3.41 -16.67
C ASN A 155 -8.61 -4.42 -16.64
N ALA A 156 -7.40 -3.94 -16.38
CA ALA A 156 -6.19 -4.76 -16.27
C ALA A 156 -6.29 -5.84 -15.16
N ASN A 157 -7.06 -5.59 -14.10
CA ASN A 157 -7.28 -6.55 -13.03
C ASN A 157 -7.88 -7.88 -13.50
N SER A 158 -8.73 -7.84 -14.54
CA SER A 158 -9.32 -9.06 -15.11
C SER A 158 -8.30 -9.94 -15.84
N PHE A 159 -7.24 -9.34 -16.37
CA PHE A 159 -6.16 -10.07 -17.03
C PHE A 159 -5.23 -10.78 -16.04
N ALA A 160 -4.97 -10.18 -14.89
CA ALA A 160 -4.05 -10.69 -13.87
C ALA A 160 -4.73 -10.75 -12.48
N PRO A 161 -5.62 -11.74 -12.22
CA PRO A 161 -6.43 -11.80 -11.00
C PRO A 161 -5.62 -11.86 -9.69
N SER A 162 -4.38 -12.40 -9.74
CA SER A 162 -3.47 -12.43 -8.59
C SER A 162 -2.69 -11.13 -8.36
N TYR A 163 -2.84 -10.14 -9.22
CA TYR A 163 -2.13 -8.85 -9.16
C TYR A 163 -3.12 -7.72 -9.47
N GLN A 164 -3.95 -7.42 -8.49
CA GLN A 164 -5.00 -6.41 -8.65
C GLN A 164 -4.58 -5.08 -8.03
N ALA A 165 -4.77 -3.99 -8.76
CA ALA A 165 -4.67 -2.64 -8.23
C ALA A 165 -6.04 -2.20 -7.70
N LYS A 166 -6.10 -1.82 -6.43
CA LYS A 166 -7.33 -1.24 -5.87
C LYS A 166 -7.57 0.16 -6.47
N LYS A 167 -8.83 0.51 -6.69
CA LYS A 167 -9.21 1.82 -7.24
C LYS A 167 -8.62 2.97 -6.44
N ARG A 168 -8.67 2.90 -5.11
CA ARG A 168 -8.11 3.91 -4.20
C ARG A 168 -6.62 4.12 -4.41
N ASP A 169 -5.88 3.02 -4.64
CA ASP A 169 -4.42 3.06 -4.76
C ASP A 169 -4.00 3.72 -6.08
N VAL A 170 -4.73 3.48 -7.18
CA VAL A 170 -4.50 4.18 -8.45
C VAL A 170 -4.95 5.64 -8.35
N TRP A 171 -6.10 5.88 -7.71
CA TRP A 171 -6.62 7.23 -7.54
C TRP A 171 -5.67 8.14 -6.78
N ILE A 172 -5.05 7.66 -5.69
CA ILE A 172 -4.12 8.48 -4.90
C ILE A 172 -2.84 8.80 -5.68
N LEU A 173 -2.34 7.86 -6.51
CA LEU A 173 -1.21 8.10 -7.42
C LEU A 173 -1.47 9.23 -8.42
N LEU A 174 -2.73 9.50 -8.74
CA LEU A 174 -3.15 10.52 -9.71
C LEU A 174 -3.52 11.86 -9.06
N ASN A 175 -3.83 11.87 -7.75
CA ASN A 175 -4.50 13.03 -7.13
C ASN A 175 -3.83 13.54 -5.85
N ALA A 176 -2.83 12.85 -5.32
CA ALA A 176 -2.18 13.26 -4.08
C ALA A 176 -1.47 14.61 -4.21
N LYS A 177 -1.54 15.43 -3.15
CA LYS A 177 -0.76 16.65 -2.97
C LYS A 177 0.23 16.48 -1.82
N PRO A 178 1.40 17.12 -1.88
CA PRO A 178 2.38 17.04 -0.81
C PRO A 178 1.80 17.50 0.55
N GLY A 179 2.16 16.83 1.64
CA GLY A 179 1.71 17.17 2.99
C GLY A 179 0.24 16.88 3.26
N LYS A 180 -0.42 16.07 2.44
CA LYS A 180 -1.84 15.72 2.58
C LYS A 180 -2.04 14.22 2.77
N VAL A 181 -2.98 13.87 3.64
CA VAL A 181 -3.60 12.55 3.70
C VAL A 181 -5.01 12.64 3.16
N TYR A 182 -5.57 11.50 2.77
CA TYR A 182 -6.88 11.47 2.13
C TYR A 182 -7.81 10.52 2.86
N TYR A 183 -9.03 11.00 3.15
CA TYR A 183 -10.12 10.19 3.67
C TYR A 183 -10.92 9.64 2.49
N TRP A 184 -10.58 8.42 2.11
CA TRP A 184 -11.20 7.72 0.99
C TRP A 184 -12.48 7.04 1.40
N SER A 185 -13.53 7.17 0.61
CA SER A 185 -14.78 6.42 0.77
C SER A 185 -14.87 5.31 -0.27
N GLU A 186 -14.83 4.06 0.17
CA GLU A 186 -14.97 2.91 -0.74
C GLU A 186 -16.32 2.94 -1.47
N ARG A 187 -17.39 3.33 -0.77
CA ARG A 187 -18.73 3.42 -1.35
C ARG A 187 -18.86 4.50 -2.41
N LYS A 188 -18.29 5.68 -2.19
CA LYS A 188 -18.36 6.80 -3.14
C LYS A 188 -17.27 6.71 -4.23
N GLY A 189 -16.18 6.02 -3.96
CA GLY A 189 -15.02 5.96 -4.83
C GLY A 189 -14.29 7.29 -4.97
N THR A 190 -14.32 8.13 -3.93
CA THR A 190 -13.70 9.46 -3.89
C THR A 190 -12.95 9.68 -2.58
N GLY A 191 -11.88 10.51 -2.63
CA GLY A 191 -11.07 10.91 -1.48
C GLY A 191 -11.26 12.37 -1.13
N GLU A 192 -11.43 12.65 0.16
CA GLU A 192 -11.44 14.00 0.75
C GLU A 192 -10.04 14.33 1.25
N GLU A 193 -9.52 15.49 0.87
CA GLU A 193 -8.19 15.96 1.24
C GLU A 193 -8.16 16.46 2.68
N ILE A 194 -7.19 16.00 3.48
CA ILE A 194 -6.97 16.43 4.86
C ILE A 194 -5.52 16.91 5.02
N PRO A 195 -5.30 18.16 5.46
CA PRO A 195 -3.96 18.64 5.77
C PRO A 195 -3.31 17.83 6.90
N TYR A 196 -2.05 17.42 6.71
CA TYR A 196 -1.27 16.70 7.73
C TYR A 196 -0.19 17.59 8.40
N HIS A 197 -0.30 18.89 8.28
CA HIS A 197 0.72 19.86 8.68
C HIS A 197 0.96 19.76 10.18
N GLY A 198 0.84 19.90 11.14
CA GLY A 198 1.17 19.77 12.56
C GLY A 198 1.75 18.41 12.98
N PHE A 199 1.64 17.40 12.15
CA PHE A 199 2.02 16.02 12.48
C PHE A 199 3.37 15.59 11.89
N GLU A 200 3.86 16.30 10.85
CA GLU A 200 5.03 15.89 10.06
C GLU A 200 6.31 15.75 10.90
N LYS A 201 6.52 16.68 11.86
CA LYS A 201 7.71 16.66 12.72
C LYS A 201 7.65 15.65 13.87
N GLN A 202 6.49 15.04 14.07
CA GLN A 202 6.20 14.15 15.18
C GLN A 202 5.75 12.76 14.69
N SER A 203 5.79 12.53 13.38
CA SER A 203 5.40 11.26 12.76
C SER A 203 6.58 10.61 12.06
N TYR A 204 6.72 9.31 12.29
CA TYR A 204 7.81 8.51 11.76
C TYR A 204 7.28 7.18 11.23
N ILE A 205 8.00 6.62 10.27
CA ILE A 205 7.81 5.22 9.86
C ILE A 205 8.95 4.39 10.47
N VAL A 206 8.58 3.32 11.15
CA VAL A 206 9.49 2.27 11.61
C VAL A 206 9.24 1.03 10.77
N SER A 207 10.22 0.65 9.96
CA SER A 207 10.15 -0.59 9.18
C SER A 207 10.88 -1.71 9.91
N SER A 208 10.25 -2.88 9.99
CA SER A 208 10.87 -4.09 10.52
C SER A 208 11.92 -4.69 9.59
N SER A 209 11.94 -4.27 8.32
CA SER A 209 12.74 -4.88 7.25
C SER A 209 12.41 -6.36 6.97
N LEU A 210 11.28 -6.86 7.44
CA LEU A 210 10.79 -8.19 7.08
C LEU A 210 10.40 -8.24 5.59
N PRO A 211 10.64 -9.37 4.91
CA PRO A 211 10.08 -9.56 3.59
C PRO A 211 8.55 -9.56 3.61
N PHE A 212 7.92 -8.91 2.64
CA PHE A 212 6.47 -8.82 2.50
C PHE A 212 5.75 -10.19 2.56
N SER A 213 6.37 -11.22 2.01
CA SER A 213 5.82 -12.58 1.95
C SER A 213 5.51 -13.20 3.32
N VAL A 214 5.98 -12.60 4.41
CA VAL A 214 5.76 -13.12 5.78
C VAL A 214 4.32 -12.93 6.24
N LEU A 215 3.66 -11.82 5.88
CA LEU A 215 2.29 -11.49 6.34
C LEU A 215 1.20 -11.73 5.28
N THR A 216 1.57 -12.03 4.04
CA THR A 216 0.58 -12.17 2.95
C THR A 216 -0.39 -13.34 3.14
N PRO A 217 0.07 -14.53 3.56
CA PRO A 217 -0.84 -15.66 3.76
C PRO A 217 -1.90 -15.38 4.83
N GLU A 218 -1.50 -14.78 5.94
CA GLU A 218 -2.39 -14.43 7.05
C GLU A 218 -3.39 -13.34 6.66
N GLU A 219 -2.96 -12.35 5.86
CA GLU A 219 -3.86 -11.32 5.33
C GLU A 219 -4.90 -11.93 4.38
N ASP A 220 -4.48 -12.81 3.49
CA ASP A 220 -5.40 -13.47 2.54
C ASP A 220 -6.42 -14.35 3.28
N GLU A 221 -5.99 -15.09 4.30
CA GLU A 221 -6.85 -15.89 5.15
C GLU A 221 -7.86 -15.02 5.91
N PHE A 222 -7.38 -13.95 6.56
CA PHE A 222 -8.25 -12.98 7.23
C PHE A 222 -9.31 -12.39 6.29
N ARG A 223 -8.92 -12.03 5.05
CA ARG A 223 -9.85 -11.49 4.06
C ARG A 223 -10.94 -12.47 3.64
N ILE A 224 -10.59 -13.76 3.51
CA ILE A 224 -11.56 -14.81 3.17
C ILE A 224 -12.57 -14.94 4.32
N GLU A 225 -12.10 -15.14 5.54
CA GLU A 225 -12.93 -15.31 6.72
C GLU A 225 -13.81 -14.08 7.00
N ALA A 226 -13.25 -12.88 6.87
CA ALA A 226 -14.01 -11.64 7.06
C ALA A 226 -15.12 -11.47 6.02
N LYS A 227 -14.88 -11.86 4.76
CA LYS A 227 -15.92 -11.88 3.71
C LYS A 227 -17.03 -12.86 4.03
N ASP A 228 -16.68 -14.05 4.51
CA ASP A 228 -17.66 -15.09 4.86
C ASP A 228 -18.56 -14.60 6.00
N VAL A 229 -18.00 -14.00 7.04
CA VAL A 229 -18.76 -13.41 8.15
C VAL A 229 -19.68 -12.28 7.68
N VAL A 230 -19.18 -11.37 6.85
CA VAL A 230 -19.99 -10.27 6.28
C VAL A 230 -21.14 -10.82 5.44
N SER A 231 -20.87 -11.80 4.57
CA SER A 231 -21.90 -12.44 3.73
C SER A 231 -22.96 -13.15 4.57
N GLU A 232 -22.57 -13.79 5.68
CA GLU A 232 -23.51 -14.40 6.61
C GLU A 232 -24.39 -13.35 7.30
N MET A 233 -23.83 -12.19 7.71
CA MET A 233 -24.62 -11.09 8.25
C MET A 233 -25.64 -10.59 7.25
N GLU A 234 -25.24 -10.36 6.00
CA GLU A 234 -26.15 -9.93 4.94
C GLU A 234 -27.26 -10.95 4.66
N SER A 235 -26.98 -12.25 4.75
CA SER A 235 -28.00 -13.31 4.64
C SER A 235 -29.06 -13.25 5.74
N LYS A 236 -28.71 -12.66 6.88
CA LYS A 236 -29.61 -12.41 8.04
C LYS A 236 -30.23 -11.01 8.00
N SER A 237 -30.19 -10.33 6.86
CA SER A 237 -30.72 -8.97 6.65
C SER A 237 -30.02 -7.87 7.45
N ILE A 238 -28.77 -8.10 7.89
CA ILE A 238 -27.92 -7.09 8.50
C ILE A 238 -27.09 -6.47 7.38
N THR A 239 -27.36 -5.23 7.04
CA THR A 239 -26.70 -4.57 5.91
C THR A 239 -25.28 -4.10 6.25
N LEU A 240 -24.43 -3.86 5.23
CA LEU A 240 -23.12 -3.22 5.44
C LEU A 240 -23.26 -1.86 6.15
N SER A 241 -24.38 -1.15 5.94
CA SER A 241 -24.67 0.11 6.64
C SER A 241 -24.88 -0.10 8.14
N ASP A 242 -25.50 -1.21 8.52
CA ASP A 242 -25.71 -1.54 9.93
C ASP A 242 -24.39 -1.93 10.58
N ILE A 243 -23.56 -2.75 9.91
CA ILE A 243 -22.23 -3.13 10.39
C ILE A 243 -21.36 -1.90 10.65
N ARG A 244 -21.36 -0.91 9.74
CA ARG A 244 -20.57 0.33 9.90
C ARG A 244 -21.00 1.22 11.07
N LYS A 245 -22.20 1.03 11.60
CA LYS A 245 -22.73 1.79 12.76
C LYS A 245 -22.50 1.12 14.10
N LEU A 246 -22.05 -0.14 14.09
CA LEU A 246 -21.80 -0.87 15.33
C LEU A 246 -20.64 -0.25 16.11
N SER A 247 -20.78 -0.21 17.42
CA SER A 247 -19.64 -0.09 18.34
C SER A 247 -18.96 -1.45 18.52
N GLU A 248 -17.71 -1.45 19.00
CA GLU A 248 -17.02 -2.70 19.34
C GLU A 248 -17.84 -3.59 20.27
N LYS A 249 -18.49 -3.02 21.29
CA LYS A 249 -19.32 -3.75 22.25
C LYS A 249 -20.54 -4.43 21.57
N GLU A 250 -21.20 -3.72 20.68
CA GLU A 250 -22.35 -4.25 19.92
C GLU A 250 -21.90 -5.33 18.94
N ALA A 251 -20.79 -5.15 18.25
CA ALA A 251 -20.21 -6.17 17.38
C ALA A 251 -19.93 -7.46 18.15
N ARG A 252 -19.22 -7.37 19.30
CA ARG A 252 -18.94 -8.52 20.15
C ARG A 252 -20.21 -9.23 20.66
N SER A 253 -21.25 -8.48 21.01
CA SER A 253 -22.53 -9.01 21.44
C SER A 253 -23.26 -9.73 20.31
N MET A 254 -23.31 -9.10 19.12
CA MET A 254 -23.99 -9.62 17.92
C MET A 254 -23.45 -10.99 17.50
N VAL A 255 -22.13 -11.15 17.50
CA VAL A 255 -21.47 -12.39 17.09
C VAL A 255 -21.11 -13.30 18.25
N SER A 256 -21.71 -13.12 19.43
CA SER A 256 -21.39 -13.90 20.64
C SER A 256 -21.55 -15.43 20.47
N ARG A 257 -22.42 -15.85 19.55
CA ARG A 257 -22.70 -17.27 19.26
C ARG A 257 -21.89 -17.82 18.06
N TYR A 258 -21.09 -16.98 17.42
CA TYR A 258 -20.25 -17.38 16.29
C TYR A 258 -18.96 -18.02 16.79
N PRO A 259 -18.29 -18.84 15.97
CA PRO A 259 -16.95 -19.30 16.25
C PRO A 259 -16.00 -18.14 16.56
N ASP A 260 -14.96 -18.41 17.33
CA ASP A 260 -14.06 -17.37 17.86
C ASP A 260 -13.42 -16.52 16.77
N ARG A 261 -12.96 -17.16 15.69
CA ARG A 261 -12.30 -16.48 14.58
C ARG A 261 -13.21 -15.48 13.88
N GLU A 262 -14.45 -15.89 13.57
CA GLU A 262 -15.46 -15.03 12.94
C GLU A 262 -15.84 -13.84 13.82
N ARG A 263 -15.97 -14.07 15.14
CA ARG A 263 -16.18 -12.98 16.11
C ARG A 263 -15.07 -11.95 16.08
N ARG A 264 -13.82 -12.41 16.01
CA ARG A 264 -12.64 -11.54 15.95
C ARG A 264 -12.60 -10.78 14.64
N CYS A 265 -12.88 -11.43 13.50
CA CYS A 265 -12.93 -10.76 12.19
C CYS A 265 -13.92 -9.59 12.18
N LEU A 266 -15.18 -9.81 12.57
CA LEU A 266 -16.16 -8.73 12.60
C LEU A 266 -15.77 -7.64 13.59
N THR A 267 -15.30 -8.02 14.77
CA THR A 267 -14.84 -7.05 15.78
C THR A 267 -13.71 -6.17 15.22
N HIS A 268 -12.75 -6.77 14.50
CA HIS A 268 -11.66 -5.99 13.87
C HIS A 268 -12.19 -4.99 12.84
N LEU A 269 -13.06 -5.41 11.92
CA LEU A 269 -13.64 -4.53 10.89
C LEU A 269 -14.37 -3.33 11.52
N VAL A 270 -15.11 -3.55 12.61
CA VAL A 270 -15.83 -2.49 13.32
C VAL A 270 -14.86 -1.54 14.03
N VAL A 271 -13.87 -2.07 14.75
CA VAL A 271 -12.84 -1.26 15.43
C VAL A 271 -12.03 -0.44 14.43
N GLU A 272 -11.65 -1.04 13.31
CA GLU A 272 -10.90 -0.36 12.26
C GLU A 272 -11.71 0.81 11.67
N ASN A 273 -12.99 0.59 11.37
CA ASN A 273 -13.88 1.63 10.88
C ASN A 273 -14.06 2.78 11.90
N GLU A 274 -14.29 2.45 13.17
CA GLU A 274 -14.44 3.45 14.24
C GLU A 274 -13.16 4.26 14.46
N CYS A 275 -11.98 3.60 14.48
CA CYS A 275 -10.69 4.27 14.60
C CYS A 275 -10.42 5.19 13.40
N CYS A 276 -10.73 4.76 12.19
CA CYS A 276 -10.55 5.56 10.99
C CYS A 276 -11.42 6.81 10.98
N GLN A 277 -12.70 6.72 11.38
CA GLN A 277 -13.59 7.88 11.48
C GLN A 277 -13.09 8.90 12.50
N LYS A 278 -12.71 8.45 13.70
CA LYS A 278 -12.16 9.33 14.73
C LYS A 278 -10.84 9.96 14.34
N ALA A 279 -9.97 9.20 13.66
CA ALA A 279 -8.68 9.70 13.23
C ALA A 279 -8.79 10.87 12.25
N LYS A 280 -9.79 10.86 11.35
CA LYS A 280 -10.11 12.02 10.50
C LYS A 280 -10.31 13.28 11.35
N ASP A 281 -11.23 13.21 12.31
CA ASP A 281 -11.57 14.34 13.17
C ASP A 281 -10.38 14.85 13.99
N TYR A 282 -9.53 13.94 14.47
CA TYR A 282 -8.34 14.31 15.24
C TYR A 282 -7.28 14.98 14.39
N ILE A 283 -7.07 14.53 13.15
CA ILE A 283 -6.14 15.17 12.24
C ILE A 283 -6.65 16.57 11.87
N GLU A 284 -7.92 16.75 11.55
CA GLU A 284 -8.53 18.05 11.24
C GLU A 284 -8.47 19.05 12.41
N LYS A 285 -8.51 18.55 13.65
CA LYS A 285 -8.39 19.37 14.87
C LYS A 285 -6.96 19.52 15.37
N GLU A 286 -5.99 18.98 14.68
CA GLU A 286 -4.57 18.92 15.08
C GLU A 286 -4.37 18.28 16.48
N ASP A 287 -5.25 17.34 16.88
CA ASP A 287 -5.17 16.61 18.15
C ASP A 287 -4.29 15.36 18.00
N LEU A 288 -2.98 15.58 18.07
CA LEU A 288 -1.95 14.53 17.93
C LEU A 288 -2.09 13.44 19.00
N ALA A 289 -2.44 13.81 20.23
CA ALA A 289 -2.55 12.85 21.33
C ALA A 289 -3.72 11.88 21.14
N SER A 290 -4.88 12.39 20.70
CA SER A 290 -6.05 11.55 20.42
C SER A 290 -5.86 10.71 19.16
N PHE A 291 -5.19 11.26 18.13
CA PHE A 291 -4.78 10.50 16.96
C PHE A 291 -3.87 9.33 17.35
N GLY A 292 -2.84 9.57 18.18
CA GLY A 292 -1.96 8.53 18.70
C GLY A 292 -2.71 7.43 19.46
N LYS A 293 -3.68 7.78 20.32
CA LYS A 293 -4.54 6.80 20.99
C LYS A 293 -5.35 5.94 20.02
N SER A 294 -5.81 6.51 18.90
CA SER A 294 -6.50 5.75 17.85
C SER A 294 -5.58 4.74 17.18
N LEU A 295 -4.32 5.11 16.91
CA LEU A 295 -3.29 4.19 16.41
C LEU A 295 -3.08 3.01 17.36
N PHE A 296 -2.92 3.28 18.66
CA PHE A 296 -2.78 2.23 19.67
C PHE A 296 -4.02 1.33 19.77
N SER A 297 -5.22 1.90 19.65
CA SER A 297 -6.46 1.13 19.67
C SER A 297 -6.57 0.18 18.49
N LEU A 298 -6.26 0.69 17.28
CA LEU A 298 -6.27 -0.13 16.07
C LEU A 298 -5.20 -1.22 16.13
N GLN A 299 -3.97 -0.91 16.59
CA GLN A 299 -2.91 -1.90 16.71
C GLN A 299 -3.27 -3.03 17.65
N ARG A 300 -3.91 -2.74 18.79
CA ARG A 300 -4.44 -3.80 19.68
C ARG A 300 -5.42 -4.72 18.96
N SER A 301 -6.26 -4.16 18.10
CA SER A 301 -7.21 -4.97 17.32
C SER A 301 -6.52 -5.77 16.20
N ILE A 302 -5.47 -5.23 15.57
CA ILE A 302 -4.65 -5.96 14.59
C ILE A 302 -4.02 -7.20 15.25
N VAL A 303 -3.42 -7.04 16.43
CA VAL A 303 -2.79 -8.15 17.17
C VAL A 303 -3.83 -9.11 17.75
N GLY A 304 -4.88 -8.60 18.41
CA GLY A 304 -5.80 -9.42 19.20
C GLY A 304 -6.99 -9.97 18.44
N ASN A 305 -7.41 -9.32 17.36
CA ASN A 305 -8.59 -9.74 16.58
C ASN A 305 -8.20 -10.24 15.18
N ALA A 306 -7.36 -9.48 14.45
CA ALA A 306 -6.96 -9.90 13.11
C ALA A 306 -5.79 -10.89 13.11
N GLU A 307 -4.99 -10.92 14.17
CA GLU A 307 -3.79 -11.77 14.34
C GLU A 307 -2.74 -11.55 13.24
N LEU A 308 -2.67 -10.32 12.74
CA LEU A 308 -1.73 -9.92 11.69
C LEU A 308 -0.46 -9.39 12.31
N THR A 309 0.39 -10.28 12.81
CA THR A 309 1.63 -9.94 13.48
C THR A 309 2.70 -11.03 13.32
N SER A 310 3.92 -10.73 13.72
CA SER A 310 5.05 -11.65 13.82
C SER A 310 5.87 -11.34 15.07
N PRO A 311 6.80 -12.20 15.50
CA PRO A 311 7.65 -11.93 16.66
C PRO A 311 8.41 -10.61 16.55
N GLU A 312 8.87 -10.23 15.35
CA GLU A 312 9.59 -8.99 15.07
C GLU A 312 8.68 -7.77 15.22
N LEU A 313 7.45 -7.86 14.68
CA LEU A 313 6.44 -6.80 14.77
C LEU A 313 5.96 -6.62 16.21
N ASP A 314 5.72 -7.72 16.92
CA ASP A 314 5.37 -7.69 18.33
C ASP A 314 6.47 -7.07 19.20
N TRP A 315 7.72 -7.33 18.85
CA TRP A 315 8.83 -6.71 19.57
C TRP A 315 8.86 -5.19 19.36
N ILE A 316 8.76 -4.72 18.11
CA ILE A 316 8.70 -3.29 17.78
C ILE A 316 7.51 -2.63 18.50
N TRP A 317 6.35 -3.26 18.45
CA TRP A 317 5.12 -2.81 19.11
C TRP A 317 5.30 -2.64 20.62
N ARG A 318 5.81 -3.67 21.30
CA ARG A 318 6.03 -3.65 22.76
C ARG A 318 7.03 -2.58 23.16
N ARG A 319 8.14 -2.45 22.42
CA ARG A 319 9.14 -1.42 22.70
C ARG A 319 8.63 0.00 22.46
N GLY A 320 7.77 0.18 21.48
CA GLY A 320 7.10 1.46 21.25
C GLY A 320 6.20 1.84 22.43
N GLN A 321 5.47 0.89 23.02
CA GLN A 321 4.62 1.16 24.17
C GLN A 321 5.41 1.48 25.46
N GLU A 322 6.62 0.93 25.60
CA GLU A 322 7.50 1.16 26.76
C GLU A 322 8.26 2.51 26.68
N CYS A 323 8.28 3.16 25.52
CA CYS A 323 8.97 4.43 25.34
C CYS A 323 8.09 5.61 25.76
N ASP A 324 8.49 6.32 26.82
CA ASP A 324 7.86 7.56 27.22
C ASP A 324 7.86 8.56 26.05
N GLY A 325 6.67 9.16 25.78
CA GLY A 325 6.49 10.12 24.70
C GLY A 325 6.14 9.50 23.35
N VAL A 326 6.04 8.18 23.20
CA VAL A 326 5.34 7.57 22.07
C VAL A 326 3.84 7.71 22.34
N LEU A 327 3.18 8.56 21.56
CA LEU A 327 1.76 8.86 21.72
C LEU A 327 0.87 7.80 21.06
N GLY A 328 1.39 7.12 20.04
CA GLY A 328 0.70 6.05 19.34
C GLY A 328 1.55 5.42 18.26
N MET A 329 1.21 4.18 17.94
CA MET A 329 1.78 3.47 16.80
C MET A 329 0.82 2.41 16.27
N CYS A 330 0.86 2.19 14.97
CA CYS A 330 0.04 1.19 14.30
C CYS A 330 0.74 0.66 13.05
N LEU A 331 0.58 -0.62 12.78
CA LEU A 331 0.99 -1.25 11.54
C LEU A 331 0.22 -0.59 10.37
N ILE A 332 0.95 -0.14 9.36
CA ILE A 332 0.39 0.52 8.19
C ILE A 332 0.62 -0.32 6.94
N GLY A 333 -0.36 -0.23 6.02
CA GLY A 333 -0.27 -0.92 4.75
C GLY A 333 0.09 -2.39 4.97
N ILE A 334 -0.83 -3.19 5.50
CA ILE A 334 -0.64 -4.63 5.63
C ILE A 334 -0.22 -5.11 4.25
N GLY A 335 0.98 -5.67 4.16
CA GLY A 335 1.64 -5.89 2.90
C GLY A 335 2.78 -4.92 2.60
N ILE A 336 3.07 -3.94 3.46
CA ILE A 336 4.31 -3.19 3.44
C ILE A 336 5.24 -3.78 4.50
N ALA A 337 5.73 -4.99 4.29
CA ALA A 337 6.82 -5.60 5.07
C ALA A 337 6.92 -5.12 6.53
N GLY A 338 5.78 -5.09 7.24
CA GLY A 338 5.73 -4.74 8.64
C GLY A 338 6.29 -3.35 8.98
N SER A 339 5.70 -2.29 8.43
CA SER A 339 6.02 -0.92 8.82
C SER A 339 4.98 -0.35 9.76
N PHE A 340 5.43 0.41 10.76
CA PHE A 340 4.56 1.13 11.68
C PHE A 340 4.59 2.63 11.41
N LEU A 341 3.43 3.26 11.44
CA LEU A 341 3.35 4.69 11.69
C LEU A 341 3.47 4.91 13.19
N VAL A 342 4.44 5.73 13.61
CA VAL A 342 4.69 6.08 15.00
C VAL A 342 4.53 7.57 15.17
N VAL A 343 3.75 7.97 16.16
CA VAL A 343 3.53 9.37 16.52
C VAL A 343 4.15 9.62 17.90
N VAL A 344 4.99 10.63 18.00
CA VAL A 344 5.76 10.92 19.22
C VAL A 344 5.54 12.36 19.70
N ASP A 345 5.58 12.56 21.02
CA ASP A 345 5.93 13.87 21.58
C ASP A 345 7.40 14.15 21.27
N GLY A 346 7.74 15.32 20.76
CA GLY A 346 9.02 15.69 20.15
C GLY A 346 10.29 15.32 20.95
N ARG A 347 10.16 14.86 22.20
CA ARG A 347 11.24 14.40 23.05
C ARG A 347 11.54 12.90 22.93
N ALA A 348 10.59 12.11 22.48
CA ALA A 348 10.66 10.64 22.51
C ALA A 348 11.47 10.03 21.36
N PHE A 349 11.68 10.78 20.28
CA PHE A 349 12.38 10.28 19.10
C PHE A 349 13.74 9.64 19.41
N ASN A 350 14.57 10.33 20.21
CA ASN A 350 15.91 9.82 20.56
C ASN A 350 15.89 8.56 21.43
N LEU A 351 14.84 8.38 22.24
CA LEU A 351 14.69 7.20 23.08
C LEU A 351 14.31 5.97 22.25
N TYR A 352 13.41 6.17 21.30
CA TYR A 352 12.99 5.10 20.40
C TYR A 352 14.11 4.68 19.43
N ALA A 353 14.86 5.63 18.87
CA ALA A 353 15.99 5.35 17.97
C ALA A 353 17.05 4.41 18.58
N ARG A 354 17.30 4.49 19.90
CA ARG A 354 18.21 3.57 20.59
C ARG A 354 17.76 2.10 20.57
N LYS A 355 16.49 1.83 20.30
CA LYS A 355 15.94 0.47 20.22
C LYS A 355 16.30 -0.25 18.92
N GLU A 356 16.72 0.48 17.87
CA GLU A 356 17.13 -0.13 16.60
C GLU A 356 18.33 -1.07 16.77
N GLU A 357 19.33 -0.69 17.58
CA GLU A 357 20.51 -1.53 17.87
C GLU A 357 20.14 -2.80 18.64
N GLU A 358 19.18 -2.70 19.56
CA GLU A 358 18.66 -3.85 20.29
C GLU A 358 17.91 -4.81 19.36
N TYR A 359 17.11 -4.28 18.45
CA TYR A 359 16.39 -5.05 17.42
C TYR A 359 17.36 -5.84 16.53
N GLU A 360 18.40 -5.18 16.00
CA GLU A 360 19.41 -5.81 15.15
C GLU A 360 20.13 -6.95 15.87
N ARG A 361 20.43 -6.78 17.15
CA ARG A 361 21.07 -7.87 17.96
C ARG A 361 20.18 -9.09 18.11
N ILE A 362 18.86 -8.91 18.19
CA ILE A 362 17.91 -10.00 18.43
C ILE A 362 17.55 -10.72 17.13
N PHE A 363 17.28 -9.97 16.07
CA PHE A 363 16.73 -10.51 14.81
C PHE A 363 17.77 -10.64 13.69
N GLY A 364 18.96 -10.06 13.82
CA GLY A 364 20.05 -10.16 12.85
C GLY A 364 19.93 -9.24 11.63
N PHE A 365 18.93 -8.34 11.60
CA PHE A 365 18.75 -7.32 10.57
C PHE A 365 18.19 -6.03 11.18
N ARG A 366 18.42 -4.91 10.51
CA ARG A 366 18.08 -3.60 11.04
C ARG A 366 16.61 -3.25 10.84
N SER A 367 15.99 -2.68 11.86
CA SER A 367 14.81 -1.83 11.63
C SER A 367 15.27 -0.49 11.04
N VAL A 368 14.37 0.20 10.35
CA VAL A 368 14.66 1.50 9.73
C VAL A 368 13.65 2.52 10.24
N LEU A 369 14.15 3.52 10.97
CA LEU A 369 13.35 4.66 11.43
C LEU A 369 13.58 5.87 10.53
N ARG A 370 12.51 6.48 10.04
CA ARG A 370 12.58 7.66 9.19
C ARG A 370 11.38 8.59 9.39
N PRO A 371 11.53 9.90 9.13
CA PRO A 371 10.40 10.83 9.15
C PRO A 371 9.29 10.37 8.19
N PHE A 372 8.04 10.56 8.59
CA PHE A 372 6.88 10.34 7.74
C PHE A 372 6.41 11.66 7.14
N VAL A 373 6.48 11.75 5.82
CA VAL A 373 6.00 12.91 5.04
C VAL A 373 5.13 12.40 3.90
N PRO A 374 3.84 12.75 3.87
CA PRO A 374 2.98 12.43 2.74
C PRO A 374 3.47 13.11 1.45
N LEU A 375 3.65 12.31 0.38
CA LEU A 375 4.13 12.78 -0.91
C LEU A 375 2.98 13.23 -1.84
N GLY A 376 3.33 14.03 -2.83
CA GLY A 376 2.45 14.39 -3.95
C GLY A 376 2.42 13.34 -5.05
N SER A 377 1.46 13.49 -5.95
CA SER A 377 1.31 12.68 -7.16
C SER A 377 2.51 12.87 -8.09
N PRO A 378 3.08 11.81 -8.65
CA PRO A 378 4.09 11.93 -9.69
C PRO A 378 3.49 12.35 -11.05
N PHE A 379 2.17 12.41 -11.17
CA PHE A 379 1.48 12.79 -12.41
C PHE A 379 1.41 14.31 -12.62
N GLU A 380 1.45 15.12 -11.56
CA GLU A 380 1.31 16.60 -11.65
C GLU A 380 2.56 17.33 -12.13
N GLU A 381 3.71 16.66 -12.26
CA GLU A 381 4.99 17.28 -12.68
C GLU A 381 5.07 17.59 -14.19
N ARG A 382 3.96 17.55 -14.93
CA ARG A 382 3.91 17.72 -16.38
C ARG A 382 3.18 18.98 -16.87
N GLN A 383 3.14 20.04 -16.07
CA GLN A 383 2.68 21.34 -16.60
C GLN A 383 3.81 22.11 -17.29
#